data_34bbd7d744724a7a4e40989c06b638dc
#
_entry.id   34bbd7d744724a7a4e40989c06b638dc
#
_cell.length_a   1.000
_cell.length_b   1.000
_cell.length_c   1.000
_cell.angle_alpha   90.00
_cell.angle_beta   90.00
_cell.angle_gamma   90.00
#
_symmetry.space_group_name_H-M   'P 1'
#
loop_
_entity.id
_entity.type
_entity.pdbx_description
1 polymer ?
#
loop_
_entity_poly.entity_id
_entity_poly.type
_entity_poly.pdbx_seq_one_letter_code
_entity_poly.pdbx_strand_id
1 'polypeptide(L)' 'MTKAELTELYKVMFPDYPDIVTVPKIQSMLGISRHMVYDLINDGWIPALKIGNAYRVPKINVINYALAPKDIKNRAANE' A
#
# COMPACT_ATOMS: atom_id res chain seq x y z
N MET A 1 7.77 -0.30 -18.03
CA MET A 1 8.31 0.79 -17.24
C MET A 1 9.70 0.42 -16.74
N THR A 2 10.67 1.31 -16.90
CA THR A 2 12.03 1.04 -16.43
C THR A 2 12.12 1.25 -14.92
N LYS A 3 13.20 0.72 -14.35
CA LYS A 3 13.45 0.91 -12.92
C LYS A 3 13.61 2.39 -12.56
N ALA A 4 14.27 3.15 -13.42
CA ALA A 4 14.45 4.59 -13.21
C ALA A 4 13.12 5.33 -13.23
N GLU A 5 12.25 4.99 -14.16
CA GLU A 5 10.92 5.58 -14.24
C GLU A 5 10.10 5.25 -13.00
N LEU A 6 10.18 4.02 -12.53
CA LEU A 6 9.47 3.59 -11.33
C LEU A 6 9.96 4.35 -10.12
N THR A 7 11.27 4.54 -9.99
CA THR A 7 11.87 5.30 -8.91
C THR A 7 11.35 6.74 -8.91
N GLU A 8 11.24 7.35 -10.09
CA GLU A 8 10.71 8.71 -10.19
C GLU A 8 9.25 8.78 -9.76
N LEU A 9 8.45 7.78 -10.14
CA LEU A 9 7.05 7.71 -9.70
C LEU A 9 6.96 7.62 -8.17
N TYR A 10 7.81 6.81 -7.56
CA TYR A 10 7.81 6.68 -6.10
C TYR A 10 8.11 8.01 -5.43
N LYS A 11 8.99 8.82 -6.02
CA LYS A 11 9.35 10.11 -5.44
C LYS A 11 8.21 11.11 -5.50
N VAL A 12 7.35 11.03 -6.52
CA VAL A 12 6.27 12.00 -6.69
C VAL A 12 4.95 11.53 -6.12
N MET A 13 4.79 10.23 -5.86
CA MET A 13 3.55 9.72 -5.28
C MET A 13 3.52 9.96 -3.78
N PHE A 14 2.40 10.53 -3.31
CA PHE A 14 2.15 10.78 -1.91
C PHE A 14 3.29 11.53 -1.21
N PRO A 15 3.74 12.67 -1.77
CA PRO A 15 4.90 13.39 -1.21
C PRO A 15 4.67 13.91 0.20
N ASP A 16 3.42 14.09 0.60
CA ASP A 16 3.08 14.61 1.93
C ASP A 16 3.01 13.53 2.99
N TYR A 17 3.23 12.28 2.62
CA TYR A 17 3.17 11.17 3.57
C TYR A 17 4.58 10.73 3.96
N PRO A 18 4.78 10.34 5.24
CA PRO A 18 6.11 9.88 5.68
C PRO A 18 6.46 8.52 5.08
N ASP A 19 7.72 8.12 5.21
CA ASP A 19 8.20 6.85 4.68
C ASP A 19 7.52 5.64 5.32
N ILE A 20 7.10 5.77 6.57
CA ILE A 20 6.34 4.75 7.29
C ILE A 20 4.97 5.32 7.57
N VAL A 21 3.92 4.60 7.16
CA VAL A 21 2.55 5.07 7.30
C VAL A 21 1.74 4.14 8.20
N THR A 22 0.67 4.69 8.76
CA THR A 22 -0.26 3.96 9.62
C THR A 22 -1.51 3.58 8.83
N VAL A 23 -2.36 2.74 9.43
CA VAL A 23 -3.61 2.33 8.78
C VAL A 23 -4.49 3.54 8.38
N PRO A 24 -4.73 4.53 9.25
CA PRO A 24 -5.51 5.70 8.82
C PRO A 24 -4.91 6.42 7.62
N LYS A 25 -3.58 6.48 7.55
CA LYS A 25 -2.93 7.14 6.41
C LYS A 25 -3.11 6.34 5.14
N ILE A 26 -3.05 5.01 5.22
CA ILE A 26 -3.28 4.16 4.05
C ILE A 26 -4.71 4.33 3.54
N GLN A 27 -5.67 4.47 4.45
CA GLN A 27 -7.05 4.74 4.06
C GLN A 27 -7.14 6.01 3.20
N SER A 28 -6.46 7.06 3.61
CA SER A 28 -6.43 8.31 2.84
C SER A 28 -5.72 8.13 1.51
N MET A 29 -4.60 7.42 1.52
CA MET A 29 -3.80 7.24 0.31
C MET A 29 -4.56 6.48 -0.78
N LEU A 30 -5.27 5.43 -0.39
CA LEU A 30 -5.95 4.55 -1.33
C LEU A 30 -7.45 4.82 -1.45
N GLY A 31 -8.01 5.62 -0.57
CA GLY A 31 -9.44 5.91 -0.60
C GLY A 31 -10.30 4.70 -0.26
N ILE A 32 -9.85 3.87 0.67
CA ILE A 32 -10.55 2.63 1.02
C ILE A 32 -10.88 2.62 2.51
N SER A 33 -11.73 1.68 2.91
CA SER A 33 -12.15 1.54 4.30
C SER A 33 -11.04 0.93 5.16
N ARG A 34 -11.14 1.13 6.47
CA ARG A 34 -10.21 0.55 7.42
C ARG A 34 -10.19 -0.98 7.33
N HIS A 35 -11.38 -1.56 7.21
CA HIS A 35 -11.51 -3.00 7.08
C HIS A 35 -10.75 -3.53 5.86
N MET A 36 -10.86 -2.81 4.75
CA MET A 36 -10.15 -3.18 3.53
C MET A 36 -8.64 -3.13 3.70
N VAL A 37 -8.15 -2.13 4.44
CA VAL A 37 -6.71 -2.04 4.70
C VAL A 37 -6.23 -3.26 5.48
N TYR A 38 -6.96 -3.65 6.52
CA TYR A 38 -6.59 -4.83 7.30
C TYR A 38 -6.63 -6.10 6.45
N ASP A 39 -7.62 -6.22 5.57
CA ASP A 39 -7.69 -7.37 4.67
C ASP A 39 -6.47 -7.43 3.77
N LEU A 40 -6.07 -6.32 3.19
CA LEU A 40 -4.91 -6.27 2.31
C LEU A 40 -3.63 -6.64 3.04
N ILE A 41 -3.49 -6.20 4.28
CA ILE A 41 -2.32 -6.54 5.09
C ILE A 41 -2.35 -8.02 5.46
N ASN A 42 -3.48 -8.52 5.91
CA ASN A 42 -3.59 -9.92 6.34
C ASN A 42 -3.43 -10.89 5.19
N ASP A 43 -3.87 -10.50 4.01
CA ASP A 43 -3.76 -11.36 2.81
C ASP A 43 -2.39 -11.28 2.15
N GLY A 44 -1.51 -10.40 2.66
CA GLY A 44 -0.16 -10.29 2.13
C GLY A 44 0.00 -9.38 0.92
N TRP A 45 -1.06 -8.67 0.52
CA TRP A 45 -0.96 -7.73 -0.60
C TRP A 45 -0.13 -6.51 -0.27
N ILE A 46 -0.16 -6.09 0.99
CA ILE A 46 0.62 -4.95 1.48
C ILE A 46 1.45 -5.45 2.66
N PRO A 47 2.75 -5.75 2.46
CA PRO A 47 3.60 -6.17 3.56
C PRO A 47 3.69 -5.10 4.65
N ALA A 48 3.54 -5.51 5.90
CA ALA A 48 3.51 -4.59 7.02
C ALA A 48 4.22 -5.19 8.23
N LEU A 49 4.69 -4.32 9.11
CA LEU A 49 5.23 -4.72 10.41
C LEU A 49 4.19 -4.43 11.47
N LYS A 50 4.03 -5.37 12.40
CA LYS A 50 3.16 -5.15 13.55
C LYS A 50 4.02 -4.89 14.77
N ILE A 51 3.91 -3.68 15.32
CA ILE A 51 4.66 -3.26 16.48
C ILE A 51 3.67 -2.97 17.58
N GLY A 52 3.67 -3.80 18.62
CA GLY A 52 2.63 -3.73 19.64
C GLY A 52 1.28 -4.03 19.02
N ASN A 53 0.33 -3.12 19.14
CA ASN A 53 -1.01 -3.28 18.60
C ASN A 53 -1.23 -2.49 17.31
N ALA A 54 -0.17 -1.92 16.75
CA ALA A 54 -0.29 -1.05 15.58
C ALA A 54 0.50 -1.61 14.41
N TYR A 55 -0.06 -1.46 13.22
CA TYR A 55 0.66 -1.77 11.99
C TYR A 55 1.48 -0.57 11.56
N ARG A 56 2.70 -0.84 11.11
CA ARG A 56 3.58 0.15 10.51
C ARG A 56 3.93 -0.34 9.13
N VAL A 57 3.63 0.44 8.11
CA VAL A 57 3.77 0.01 6.73
C VAL A 57 4.72 0.94 5.99
N PRO A 58 5.79 0.42 5.39
CA PRO A 58 6.61 1.25 4.52
C PRO A 58 5.75 1.81 3.40
N LYS A 59 5.84 3.13 3.19
CA LYS A 59 5.05 3.80 2.15
C LYS A 59 5.26 3.14 0.79
N ILE A 60 6.47 2.68 0.52
CA ILE A 60 6.79 2.04 -0.76
C ILE A 60 5.93 0.80 -1.00
N ASN A 61 5.55 0.07 0.05
CA ASN A 61 4.70 -1.10 -0.10
C ASN A 61 3.28 -0.73 -0.51
N VAL A 62 2.78 0.41 -0.02
CA VAL A 62 1.47 0.91 -0.42
C VAL A 62 1.51 1.36 -1.88
N ILE A 63 2.58 2.05 -2.27
CA ILE A 63 2.77 2.50 -3.64
C ILE A 63 2.85 1.31 -4.59
N ASN A 64 3.61 0.29 -4.22
CA ASN A 64 3.73 -0.93 -5.02
C ASN A 64 2.36 -1.59 -5.23
N TYR A 65 1.54 -1.65 -4.20
CA TYR A 65 0.19 -2.18 -4.33
C TYR A 65 -0.63 -1.34 -5.29
N ALA A 66 -0.56 -0.01 -5.15
CA ALA A 66 -1.33 0.90 -5.99
C ALA A 66 -0.95 0.78 -7.46
N LEU A 67 0.31 0.46 -7.74
CA LEU A 67 0.80 0.31 -9.12
C LEU A 67 0.68 -1.11 -9.64
N ALA A 68 0.17 -2.04 -8.82
CA ALA A 68 0.06 -3.44 -9.22
C ALA A 68 -0.88 -3.61 -10.42
N PRO A 69 -0.63 -4.62 -11.27
CA PRO A 69 -1.52 -4.89 -12.40
C PRO A 69 -2.94 -5.20 -11.95
N LYS A 70 -3.90 -4.83 -12.80
CA LYS A 70 -5.32 -4.99 -12.48
C LYS A 70 -5.73 -6.44 -12.30
N ASP A 71 -5.11 -7.36 -13.00
CA ASP A 71 -5.44 -8.76 -12.86
C ASP A 71 -5.14 -9.31 -11.47
N ILE A 72 -4.12 -8.76 -10.80
CA ILE A 72 -3.84 -9.12 -9.41
C ILE A 72 -5.02 -8.71 -8.52
N LYS A 73 -5.53 -7.49 -8.73
CA LYS A 73 -6.67 -7.00 -7.97
C LYS A 73 -7.92 -7.84 -8.25
N ASN A 74 -8.14 -8.21 -9.50
CA ASN A 74 -9.29 -9.02 -9.88
C ASN A 74 -9.23 -10.38 -9.21
N ARG A 75 -8.06 -10.97 -9.16
CA ARG A 75 -7.90 -12.27 -8.51
C ARG A 75 -8.17 -12.18 -7.03
N ALA A 76 -7.68 -11.14 -6.38
CA ALA A 76 -7.94 -10.92 -4.97
C ALA A 76 -9.44 -10.73 -4.71
N ALA A 77 -10.12 -10.02 -5.59
CA ALA A 77 -11.54 -9.78 -5.45
C ALA A 77 -12.36 -11.05 -5.65
N ASN A 78 -11.86 -12.00 -6.44
CA ASN A 78 -12.57 -13.25 -6.72
C ASN A 78 -12.35 -14.30 -5.65
N GLU A 79 -11.42 -14.08 -4.77
CA GLU A 79 -11.13 -14.99 -3.67
C GLU A 79 -11.88 -14.59 -2.41
#